data_b52b3ca5aa0e8dafa999e4332dfaf3d4
#
_entry.id   b52b3ca5aa0e8dafa999e4332dfaf3d4
#
_cell.length_a   1.000
_cell.length_b   1.000
_cell.length_c   1.000
_cell.angle_alpha   90.00
_cell.angle_beta   90.00
_cell.angle_gamma   90.00
#
_symmetry.space_group_name_H-M   'P 1'
#
loop_
_entity.id
_entity.type
_entity.pdbx_description
1 polymer ?
#
loop_
_entity_poly.entity_id
_entity_poly.type
_entity_poly.pdbx_seq_one_letter_code
_entity_poly.pdbx_strand_id
1 'polypeptide(L)'
;LFPQVFNGQLFFTNTSSNGLTDFENFLTGNVQFSFGGGGVYNHTYRQNDSAVFVQDNWKATKNLTLNMGLRTEFLGAWTDGACHIGNIESDLTKSGTYPFIYPSCANKLGVSGLTGNAAGSTFNNSVATGLGPRLGFAWDVFGRHSTTLRGGYGIYYDREDIGAVDQLSFQSPFIPIVFFPGTGLANFFAGASPLLNPNAVPPAGTLSSAWVPCLARLVSFTPNNPAGDGSYACTGGPGVNSTQNLFVLEVPRHFRVPNTQQWNLTVQQELGKNWVLEVGYVGTRGIHLRETRDGIQSVNATPQNPFTVTDVNGNHYTITNNTFSNAIARTPTPGLNGYSGYQIFANDAYSIYHSLQTTLSRRWGSNYLQAAYTFSKNIDATSSGNTAFNTAYNDQSNINASRGLSDFDRQHRLAVTYVYQIPAFQHSKGLLHAALGNWAVSGVSIFQSGTPFSILDSGSGDAFLGLGSTPLLGASLAPGASIPSGLTSGSLQSRVAKGYLNPAAFTPASLLYYPNISASECSAPTGPDPSGNTCVTGFGNLGRNIYRGPREQNWDTSLIKFFKIGERNEVRFTADFFNVWNHANFANPAFTDVEVGSAFGKIFNSTGTP
;
A
#
# COMPACT_ATOMS: atom_id res chain seq x y z
N LEU A 1 4.41 -7.99 18.06
CA LEU A 1 5.42 -7.02 17.68
C LEU A 1 6.55 -7.80 17.04
N PHE A 2 7.30 -7.30 16.14
CA PHE A 2 8.17 -7.94 15.16
C PHE A 2 9.32 -8.79 15.74
N PRO A 3 9.11 -10.03 16.16
CA PRO A 3 10.21 -10.89 16.65
C PRO A 3 11.30 -11.07 15.57
N GLN A 4 10.96 -10.87 14.33
CA GLN A 4 11.86 -10.95 13.19
C GLN A 4 13.00 -9.92 13.25
N VAL A 5 12.75 -8.70 13.74
CA VAL A 5 13.79 -7.66 13.84
C VAL A 5 14.88 -8.07 14.81
N PHE A 6 14.53 -8.68 15.95
CA PHE A 6 15.50 -9.11 16.96
C PHE A 6 16.26 -10.38 16.58
N ASN A 7 15.63 -11.25 15.80
CA ASN A 7 16.27 -12.48 15.31
C ASN A 7 17.05 -12.26 14.01
N GLY A 8 16.88 -11.09 13.39
CA GLY A 8 17.40 -10.79 12.06
C GLY A 8 16.61 -11.48 10.94
N GLN A 9 16.66 -10.90 9.77
CA GLN A 9 16.09 -11.47 8.55
C GLN A 9 17.10 -11.49 7.41
N LEU A 10 17.08 -12.57 6.64
CA LEU A 10 17.85 -12.74 5.42
C LEU A 10 16.90 -12.68 4.24
N PHE A 11 17.25 -11.91 3.24
CA PHE A 11 16.45 -11.78 2.03
C PHE A 11 17.18 -12.40 0.83
N PHE A 12 16.46 -13.31 0.18
CA PHE A 12 16.89 -14.02 -1.02
C PHE A 12 15.98 -13.56 -2.16
N THR A 13 16.19 -12.35 -2.63
CA THR A 13 15.35 -11.75 -3.67
C THR A 13 15.97 -11.97 -5.05
N ASN A 14 15.08 -12.01 -6.05
CA ASN A 14 15.52 -11.98 -7.45
C ASN A 14 16.10 -10.60 -7.74
N THR A 15 17.40 -10.54 -7.98
CA THR A 15 18.03 -9.35 -8.50
C THR A 15 18.41 -9.58 -9.95
N SER A 16 18.16 -8.60 -10.79
CA SER A 16 18.58 -8.60 -12.19
C SER A 16 20.08 -8.86 -12.38
N SER A 17 20.88 -8.69 -11.33
CA SER A 17 22.34 -8.82 -11.38
C SER A 17 22.86 -10.25 -11.51
N ASN A 18 22.13 -11.27 -11.08
CA ASN A 18 22.59 -12.67 -11.14
C ASN A 18 21.68 -13.61 -11.94
N GLY A 19 20.52 -13.14 -12.37
CA GLY A 19 19.57 -13.92 -13.17
C GLY A 19 18.90 -15.10 -12.45
N LEU A 20 19.10 -15.23 -11.14
CA LEU A 20 18.54 -16.32 -10.34
C LEU A 20 17.20 -15.92 -9.75
N THR A 21 16.29 -16.87 -9.62
CA THR A 21 15.03 -16.70 -8.88
C THR A 21 15.28 -16.60 -7.37
N ASP A 22 14.30 -16.15 -6.61
CA ASP A 22 14.34 -16.07 -5.14
C ASP A 22 14.71 -17.42 -4.52
N PHE A 23 14.10 -18.49 -5.04
CA PHE A 23 14.35 -19.84 -4.56
C PHE A 23 15.76 -20.36 -4.92
N GLU A 24 16.25 -20.04 -6.11
CA GLU A 24 17.61 -20.36 -6.52
C GLU A 24 18.64 -19.58 -5.70
N ASN A 25 18.38 -18.32 -5.38
CA ASN A 25 19.21 -17.54 -4.46
C ASN A 25 19.22 -18.16 -3.06
N PHE A 26 18.08 -18.63 -2.57
CA PHE A 26 18.02 -19.37 -1.30
C PHE A 26 18.82 -20.67 -1.36
N LEU A 27 18.64 -21.50 -2.38
CA LEU A 27 19.36 -22.78 -2.54
C LEU A 27 20.87 -22.61 -2.68
N THR A 28 21.31 -21.55 -3.35
CA THR A 28 22.73 -21.24 -3.53
C THR A 28 23.33 -20.46 -2.37
N GLY A 29 22.51 -20.08 -1.37
CA GLY A 29 22.94 -19.30 -0.22
C GLY A 29 23.32 -17.86 -0.55
N ASN A 30 22.75 -17.31 -1.61
CA ASN A 30 23.05 -15.96 -2.08
C ASN A 30 22.12 -14.94 -1.43
N VAL A 31 22.50 -14.46 -0.24
CA VAL A 31 21.75 -13.43 0.51
C VAL A 31 21.92 -12.08 -0.19
N GLN A 32 20.83 -11.44 -0.56
CA GLN A 32 20.85 -10.15 -1.24
C GLN A 32 21.03 -9.00 -0.25
N PHE A 33 20.31 -9.04 0.83
CA PHE A 33 20.50 -8.15 1.98
C PHE A 33 19.99 -8.82 3.25
N SER A 34 20.38 -8.26 4.37
CA SER A 34 19.88 -8.68 5.67
C SER A 34 19.63 -7.46 6.56
N PHE A 35 18.72 -7.58 7.49
CA PHE A 35 18.58 -6.58 8.53
C PHE A 35 18.35 -7.22 9.89
N GLY A 36 18.68 -6.47 10.92
CA GLY A 36 18.44 -6.84 12.29
C GLY A 36 18.35 -5.61 13.18
N GLY A 37 17.86 -5.79 14.36
CA GLY A 37 17.75 -4.74 15.37
C GLY A 37 17.90 -5.30 16.76
N GLY A 38 18.17 -4.42 17.70
CA GLY A 38 18.26 -4.75 19.12
C GLY A 38 17.78 -3.56 19.93
N GLY A 39 18.16 -3.49 21.21
CA GLY A 39 17.78 -2.39 22.09
C GLY A 39 16.53 -2.67 22.92
N VAL A 40 15.79 -1.62 23.28
CA VAL A 40 14.68 -1.69 24.23
C VAL A 40 13.34 -1.74 23.50
N TYR A 41 12.53 -2.74 23.80
CA TYR A 41 11.27 -3.06 23.11
C TYR A 41 10.04 -3.05 24.03
N ASN A 42 10.17 -2.57 25.25
CA ASN A 42 9.06 -2.45 26.18
C ASN A 42 8.41 -1.08 26.00
N HIS A 43 7.15 -1.08 25.61
CA HIS A 43 6.33 0.12 25.38
C HIS A 43 5.09 0.10 26.24
N THR A 44 4.61 1.28 26.59
CA THR A 44 3.34 1.48 27.29
C THR A 44 2.57 2.57 26.57
N TYR A 45 1.98 2.20 25.44
CA TYR A 45 1.20 3.15 24.63
C TYR A 45 -0.07 3.56 25.33
N ARG A 46 -0.33 4.86 25.34
CA ARG A 46 -1.51 5.48 25.94
C ARG A 46 -2.11 6.51 25.02
N GLN A 47 -3.43 6.59 25.06
CA GLN A 47 -4.19 7.58 24.35
C GLN A 47 -5.50 7.87 25.09
N ASN A 48 -5.99 9.11 25.00
CA ASN A 48 -7.24 9.52 25.59
C ASN A 48 -8.15 10.08 24.51
N ASP A 49 -9.31 9.46 24.33
CA ASP A 49 -10.30 9.95 23.37
C ASP A 49 -11.63 10.19 24.06
N SER A 50 -12.32 11.15 23.53
CA SER A 50 -13.70 11.44 23.91
C SER A 50 -14.53 11.85 22.70
N ALA A 51 -15.83 11.71 22.81
CA ALA A 51 -16.75 12.15 21.79
C ALA A 51 -18.06 12.64 22.40
N VAL A 52 -18.62 13.65 21.77
CA VAL A 52 -19.97 14.14 22.09
C VAL A 52 -20.81 14.03 20.83
N PHE A 53 -22.05 13.61 20.98
CA PHE A 53 -22.99 13.55 19.86
C PHE A 53 -24.39 13.94 20.24
N VAL A 54 -25.12 14.43 19.25
CA VAL A 54 -26.57 14.66 19.29
C VAL A 54 -27.18 14.02 18.06
N GLN A 55 -28.32 13.36 18.23
CA GLN A 55 -29.03 12.70 17.13
C GLN A 55 -30.53 12.82 17.32
N ASP A 56 -31.24 12.99 16.21
CA ASP A 56 -32.69 12.97 16.15
C ASP A 56 -33.17 12.12 14.96
N ASN A 57 -34.23 11.37 15.19
CA ASN A 57 -34.95 10.57 14.20
C ASN A 57 -36.36 11.14 14.05
N TRP A 58 -36.50 12.15 13.23
CA TRP A 58 -37.73 12.88 13.08
C TRP A 58 -38.63 12.28 12.00
N LYS A 59 -39.83 11.86 12.43
CA LYS A 59 -40.88 11.42 11.51
C LYS A 59 -41.64 12.66 10.99
N ALA A 60 -41.08 13.29 9.95
CA ALA A 60 -41.56 14.54 9.40
C ALA A 60 -42.99 14.43 8.81
N THR A 61 -43.31 13.27 8.23
CA THR A 61 -44.66 12.91 7.76
C THR A 61 -44.93 11.43 8.02
N LYS A 62 -46.14 10.96 7.68
CA LYS A 62 -46.47 9.53 7.77
C LYS A 62 -45.51 8.65 6.89
N ASN A 63 -45.00 9.23 5.81
CA ASN A 63 -44.24 8.53 4.80
C ASN A 63 -42.77 8.95 4.74
N LEU A 64 -42.34 9.97 5.49
CA LEU A 64 -40.99 10.51 5.47
C LEU A 64 -40.39 10.54 6.88
N THR A 65 -39.27 9.85 7.01
CA THR A 65 -38.42 9.92 8.20
C THR A 65 -37.11 10.60 7.84
N LEU A 66 -36.68 11.54 8.68
CA LEU A 66 -35.38 12.20 8.59
C LEU A 66 -34.53 11.77 9.78
N ASN A 67 -33.28 11.44 9.51
CA ASN A 67 -32.27 11.11 10.51
C ASN A 67 -31.22 12.20 10.48
N MET A 68 -31.02 12.91 11.58
CA MET A 68 -30.05 13.99 11.68
C MET A 68 -29.17 13.78 12.89
N GLY A 69 -27.86 13.88 12.69
CA GLY A 69 -26.91 13.73 13.78
C GLY A 69 -25.68 14.59 13.58
N LEU A 70 -25.08 14.96 14.69
CA LEU A 70 -23.79 15.61 14.72
C LEU A 70 -22.95 14.93 15.80
N ARG A 71 -21.74 14.52 15.42
CA ARG A 71 -20.76 13.96 16.35
C ARG A 71 -19.48 14.78 16.28
N THR A 72 -18.95 15.13 17.41
CA THR A 72 -17.64 15.76 17.55
C THR A 72 -16.73 14.79 18.29
N GLU A 73 -15.55 14.54 17.73
CA GLU A 73 -14.57 13.63 18.28
C GLU A 73 -13.31 14.39 18.69
N PHE A 74 -12.81 14.07 19.87
CA PHE A 74 -11.59 14.62 20.44
C PHE A 74 -10.62 13.44 20.56
N LEU A 75 -9.75 13.31 19.55
CA LEU A 75 -8.82 12.21 19.44
C LEU A 75 -7.46 12.65 19.98
N GLY A 76 -7.03 12.07 21.07
CA GLY A 76 -5.75 12.37 21.70
C GLY A 76 -4.57 11.76 20.93
N ALA A 77 -3.42 12.39 21.03
CA ALA A 77 -2.20 11.83 20.48
C ALA A 77 -1.74 10.60 21.27
N TRP A 78 -1.09 9.67 20.57
CA TRP A 78 -0.43 8.55 21.19
C TRP A 78 0.80 9.00 21.99
N THR A 79 1.01 8.41 23.14
CA THR A 79 2.20 8.60 23.98
C THR A 79 2.75 7.26 24.40
N ASP A 80 4.06 7.16 24.62
CA ASP A 80 4.68 6.01 25.24
C ASP A 80 5.11 6.31 26.67
N GLY A 81 4.52 5.63 27.64
CA GLY A 81 4.86 5.78 29.05
C GLY A 81 6.25 5.27 29.41
N ALA A 82 6.85 4.40 28.58
CA ALA A 82 8.23 3.96 28.71
C ALA A 82 9.24 4.97 28.14
N CYS A 83 8.77 5.95 27.35
CA CYS A 83 9.59 6.96 26.70
C CYS A 83 10.55 6.43 25.61
N HIS A 84 10.26 5.28 25.04
CA HIS A 84 11.12 4.57 24.08
C HIS A 84 10.69 4.80 22.63
N ILE A 85 10.20 5.98 22.30
CA ILE A 85 9.88 6.39 20.93
C ILE A 85 10.68 7.61 20.54
N GLY A 86 11.08 7.66 19.27
CA GLY A 86 11.71 8.82 18.65
C GLY A 86 11.00 9.16 17.36
N ASN A 87 11.17 10.38 16.89
CA ASN A 87 10.66 10.85 15.61
C ASN A 87 11.71 11.71 14.91
N ILE A 88 11.45 12.03 13.65
CA ILE A 88 12.24 12.98 12.88
C ILE A 88 11.35 14.16 12.52
N GLU A 89 11.91 15.35 12.57
CA GLU A 89 11.34 16.56 11.99
C GLU A 89 12.29 17.03 10.89
N SER A 90 12.08 16.53 9.69
CA SER A 90 13.01 16.70 8.57
C SER A 90 13.21 18.17 8.17
N ASP A 91 12.23 19.03 8.38
CA ASP A 91 12.35 20.47 8.12
C ASP A 91 13.45 21.14 8.93
N LEU A 92 13.81 20.61 10.10
CA LEU A 92 14.92 21.13 10.91
C LEU A 92 16.28 20.99 10.20
N THR A 93 16.42 20.00 9.32
CA THR A 93 17.66 19.78 8.59
C THR A 93 18.00 20.95 7.65
N LYS A 94 16.99 21.65 7.15
CA LYS A 94 17.14 22.82 6.26
C LYS A 94 17.91 23.96 6.94
N SER A 95 17.77 24.10 8.26
CA SER A 95 18.53 25.05 9.06
C SER A 95 19.83 24.49 9.66
N GLY A 96 20.17 23.23 9.33
CA GLY A 96 21.29 22.52 9.94
C GLY A 96 21.06 22.12 11.39
N THR A 97 19.79 22.16 11.86
CA THR A 97 19.41 21.77 13.20
C THR A 97 19.24 20.26 13.28
N TYR A 98 19.56 19.70 14.44
CA TYR A 98 19.42 18.27 14.72
C TYR A 98 17.95 17.84 14.61
N PRO A 99 17.61 16.88 13.72
CA PRO A 99 16.22 16.60 13.36
C PRO A 99 15.54 15.56 14.23
N PHE A 100 16.28 14.80 15.03
CA PHE A 100 15.70 13.74 15.85
C PHE A 100 15.04 14.31 17.10
N ILE A 101 13.81 13.90 17.34
CA ILE A 101 12.94 14.40 18.40
C ILE A 101 12.58 13.27 19.33
N TYR A 102 12.73 13.50 20.61
CA TYR A 102 12.40 12.54 21.66
C TYR A 102 11.38 13.13 22.64
N PRO A 103 10.53 12.34 23.29
CA PRO A 103 9.60 12.85 24.29
C PRO A 103 10.37 13.45 25.48
N SER A 104 9.81 14.43 26.16
CA SER A 104 10.48 15.11 27.29
C SER A 104 10.89 14.16 28.40
N CYS A 105 10.18 13.06 28.59
CA CYS A 105 10.48 12.03 29.56
C CYS A 105 11.76 11.24 29.22
N ALA A 106 12.26 11.31 27.98
CA ALA A 106 13.50 10.63 27.57
C ALA A 106 14.72 11.13 28.36
N ASN A 107 14.68 12.38 28.88
CA ASN A 107 15.72 12.90 29.77
C ASN A 107 15.96 12.03 31.02
N LYS A 108 14.95 11.25 31.44
CA LYS A 108 15.03 10.36 32.63
C LYS A 108 15.71 9.04 32.32
N LEU A 109 15.96 8.73 31.06
CA LEU A 109 16.59 7.46 30.67
C LEU A 109 18.10 7.45 30.90
N GLY A 110 18.73 8.61 31.22
CA GLY A 110 20.13 8.70 31.59
C GLY A 110 21.12 8.42 30.45
N VAL A 111 20.66 8.46 29.20
CA VAL A 111 21.50 8.20 28.02
C VAL A 111 22.11 9.51 27.53
N SER A 112 23.43 9.56 27.50
CA SER A 112 24.15 10.74 26.99
C SER A 112 23.75 11.01 25.54
N GLY A 113 23.36 12.27 25.28
CA GLY A 113 22.93 12.72 23.97
C GLY A 113 21.46 12.52 23.66
N LEU A 114 20.74 11.77 24.43
CA LEU A 114 19.31 11.63 24.31
C LEU A 114 18.63 12.77 25.07
N THR A 115 18.25 13.82 24.35
CA THR A 115 17.63 15.01 24.93
C THR A 115 16.17 15.09 24.49
N GLY A 116 15.25 15.04 25.45
CA GLY A 116 13.84 15.25 25.20
C GLY A 116 13.56 16.67 24.72
N ASN A 117 12.66 16.81 23.76
CA ASN A 117 12.29 18.13 23.23
C ASN A 117 11.41 18.91 24.23
N ALA A 118 11.48 20.25 24.15
CA ALA A 118 10.73 21.13 25.05
C ALA A 118 9.20 21.05 24.86
N ALA A 119 8.72 20.59 23.73
CA ALA A 119 7.29 20.41 23.44
C ALA A 119 6.67 19.17 24.12
N GLY A 120 7.50 18.33 24.75
CA GLY A 120 7.03 17.20 25.56
C GLY A 120 6.57 15.99 24.78
N SER A 121 6.44 16.08 23.46
CA SER A 121 5.91 15.01 22.62
C SER A 121 6.68 14.86 21.32
N THR A 122 6.75 13.64 20.83
CA THR A 122 7.26 13.32 19.49
C THR A 122 6.19 13.50 18.41
N PHE A 123 4.94 13.60 18.80
CA PHE A 123 3.78 13.88 17.98
C PHE A 123 3.17 15.25 18.27
N ASN A 124 2.32 15.73 17.38
CA ASN A 124 1.44 16.84 17.70
C ASN A 124 0.46 16.43 18.81
N ASN A 125 0.56 17.12 19.95
CA ASN A 125 -0.33 16.91 21.10
C ASN A 125 -1.70 17.59 20.96
N SER A 126 -1.96 18.25 19.83
CA SER A 126 -3.26 18.85 19.64
C SER A 126 -4.32 17.77 19.58
N VAL A 127 -5.33 17.92 20.40
CA VAL A 127 -6.54 17.11 20.31
C VAL A 127 -7.17 17.41 18.94
N ALA A 128 -7.13 16.45 18.05
CA ALA A 128 -7.79 16.62 16.76
C ALA A 128 -9.31 16.62 16.99
N THR A 129 -9.96 17.68 16.56
CA THR A 129 -11.41 17.78 16.58
C THR A 129 -11.95 17.58 15.19
N GLY A 130 -12.87 16.63 15.05
CA GLY A 130 -13.60 16.39 13.81
C GLY A 130 -15.08 16.63 13.99
N LEU A 131 -15.70 17.41 13.11
CA LEU A 131 -17.16 17.54 13.03
C LEU A 131 -17.69 16.51 12.04
N GLY A 132 -18.44 15.53 12.56
CA GLY A 132 -19.03 14.44 11.79
C GLY A 132 -20.55 14.60 11.66
N PRO A 133 -21.07 15.43 10.74
CA PRO A 133 -22.49 15.48 10.45
C PRO A 133 -22.93 14.15 9.83
N ARG A 134 -24.15 13.73 10.16
CA ARG A 134 -24.81 12.54 9.63
C ARG A 134 -26.24 12.90 9.29
N LEU A 135 -26.58 12.79 8.01
CA LEU A 135 -27.89 13.11 7.48
C LEU A 135 -28.42 11.90 6.74
N GLY A 136 -29.70 11.60 6.93
CA GLY A 136 -30.34 10.52 6.20
C GLY A 136 -31.83 10.75 6.08
N PHE A 137 -32.42 10.10 5.10
CA PHE A 137 -33.86 10.07 4.95
C PHE A 137 -34.34 8.73 4.41
N ALA A 138 -35.56 8.39 4.75
CA ALA A 138 -36.32 7.29 4.18
C ALA A 138 -37.74 7.79 3.84
N TRP A 139 -38.11 7.69 2.56
CA TRP A 139 -39.36 8.18 2.04
C TRP A 139 -40.12 7.08 1.29
N ASP A 140 -41.31 6.75 1.79
CA ASP A 140 -42.29 5.95 1.05
C ASP A 140 -43.03 6.88 0.09
N VAL A 141 -42.61 6.89 -1.18
CA VAL A 141 -42.99 7.90 -2.18
C VAL A 141 -44.51 7.97 -2.39
N PHE A 142 -45.18 6.83 -2.39
CA PHE A 142 -46.62 6.71 -2.65
C PHE A 142 -47.46 6.33 -1.43
N GLY A 143 -46.82 6.12 -0.27
CA GLY A 143 -47.52 5.69 0.95
C GLY A 143 -48.10 4.27 0.89
N ARG A 144 -47.64 3.45 -0.03
CA ARG A 144 -48.09 2.06 -0.26
C ARG A 144 -47.00 1.02 -0.02
N HIS A 145 -45.86 1.47 0.46
CA HIS A 145 -44.64 0.65 0.67
C HIS A 145 -44.09 -0.05 -0.58
N SER A 146 -44.60 0.29 -1.78
CA SER A 146 -44.18 -0.29 -3.05
C SER A 146 -42.90 0.38 -3.60
N THR A 147 -42.70 1.66 -3.27
CA THR A 147 -41.55 2.45 -3.74
C THR A 147 -40.97 3.21 -2.56
N THR A 148 -39.73 2.88 -2.21
CA THR A 148 -39.01 3.58 -1.14
C THR A 148 -37.78 4.25 -1.70
N LEU A 149 -37.60 5.53 -1.42
CA LEU A 149 -36.39 6.29 -1.69
C LEU A 149 -35.63 6.49 -0.37
N ARG A 150 -34.37 6.13 -0.35
CA ARG A 150 -33.49 6.30 0.81
C ARG A 150 -32.22 7.02 0.38
N GLY A 151 -31.73 7.90 1.25
CA GLY A 151 -30.45 8.55 1.02
C GLY A 151 -29.78 8.92 2.32
N GLY A 152 -28.48 9.08 2.25
CA GLY A 152 -27.68 9.45 3.40
C GLY A 152 -26.37 10.12 3.01
N TYR A 153 -25.86 10.93 3.93
CA TYR A 153 -24.54 11.53 3.91
C TYR A 153 -23.97 11.53 5.33
N GLY A 154 -22.68 11.23 5.44
CA GLY A 154 -21.99 11.32 6.72
C GLY A 154 -20.49 11.51 6.57
N ILE A 155 -19.91 12.19 7.58
CA ILE A 155 -18.46 12.30 7.76
C ILE A 155 -18.09 11.50 9.00
N TYR A 156 -17.11 10.63 8.83
CA TYR A 156 -16.61 9.73 9.86
C TYR A 156 -15.11 9.95 10.00
N TYR A 157 -14.70 10.29 11.21
CA TYR A 157 -13.28 10.41 11.55
C TYR A 157 -12.78 9.08 12.05
N ASP A 158 -11.59 8.74 11.64
CA ASP A 158 -10.91 7.55 12.10
C ASP A 158 -9.64 7.97 12.83
N ARG A 159 -9.29 7.22 13.84
CA ARG A 159 -8.06 7.41 14.54
C ARG A 159 -6.93 6.79 13.75
N GLU A 160 -5.77 7.43 13.77
CA GLU A 160 -4.56 6.74 13.37
C GLU A 160 -4.34 5.51 14.25
N ASP A 161 -4.15 4.37 13.61
CA ASP A 161 -3.87 3.15 14.34
C ASP A 161 -2.49 3.22 15.03
N ILE A 162 -2.30 2.37 16.02
CA ILE A 162 -1.05 2.28 16.77
C ILE A 162 0.13 1.90 15.86
N GLY A 163 -0.13 1.31 14.70
CA GLY A 163 0.91 0.83 13.79
C GLY A 163 1.87 1.92 13.33
N ALA A 164 1.38 3.14 13.05
CA ALA A 164 2.26 4.25 12.69
C ALA A 164 3.12 4.70 13.87
N VAL A 165 2.54 4.74 15.07
CA VAL A 165 3.26 5.13 16.29
C VAL A 165 4.26 4.07 16.72
N ASP A 166 3.87 2.81 16.57
CA ASP A 166 4.74 1.67 16.87
C ASP A 166 6.00 1.68 15.98
N GLN A 167 5.88 2.16 14.74
CA GLN A 167 7.05 2.37 13.87
C GLN A 167 8.06 3.36 14.48
N LEU A 168 7.62 4.33 15.25
CA LEU A 168 8.52 5.27 15.93
C LEU A 168 9.36 4.64 17.04
N SER A 169 9.02 3.43 17.48
CA SER A 169 9.85 2.63 18.37
C SER A 169 11.10 2.11 17.68
N PHE A 170 11.05 1.91 16.35
CA PHE A 170 12.19 1.48 15.54
C PHE A 170 13.20 2.60 15.26
N GLN A 171 13.08 3.72 15.94
CA GLN A 171 14.08 4.79 15.90
C GLN A 171 15.27 4.47 16.81
N SER A 172 16.42 4.77 16.30
CA SER A 172 17.64 4.83 17.09
C SER A 172 17.52 5.93 18.18
N PRO A 173 17.94 5.70 19.41
CA PRO A 173 18.68 4.54 19.93
C PRO A 173 17.81 3.43 20.53
N PHE A 174 16.49 3.49 20.43
CA PHE A 174 15.58 2.56 21.12
C PHE A 174 15.62 1.17 20.50
N ILE A 175 15.20 1.05 19.23
CA ILE A 175 15.27 -0.18 18.44
C ILE A 175 15.88 0.19 17.08
N PRO A 176 17.20 0.44 17.00
CA PRO A 176 17.82 0.74 15.72
C PRO A 176 17.70 -0.46 14.78
N ILE A 177 17.16 -0.23 13.59
CA ILE A 177 17.17 -1.21 12.51
C ILE A 177 18.40 -0.96 11.66
N VAL A 178 19.22 -1.99 11.52
CA VAL A 178 20.48 -1.93 10.78
C VAL A 178 20.38 -2.83 9.55
N PHE A 179 20.65 -2.26 8.38
CA PHE A 179 20.68 -2.96 7.12
C PHE A 179 22.10 -3.31 6.73
N PHE A 180 22.27 -4.49 6.17
CA PHE A 180 23.55 -4.96 5.70
C PHE A 180 23.43 -5.44 4.26
N PRO A 181 24.37 -5.06 3.37
CA PRO A 181 24.42 -5.58 2.02
C PRO A 181 24.62 -7.09 2.04
N GLY A 182 24.22 -7.75 0.97
CA GLY A 182 24.27 -9.19 0.86
C GLY A 182 25.70 -9.74 0.95
N THR A 183 25.85 -10.75 1.77
CA THR A 183 27.04 -11.59 1.82
C THR A 183 26.59 -13.03 1.66
N GLY A 184 27.25 -13.84 0.87
CA GLY A 184 26.85 -15.24 0.73
C GLY A 184 26.67 -15.94 2.08
N LEU A 185 25.74 -16.90 2.16
CA LEU A 185 25.35 -17.58 3.40
C LEU A 185 26.56 -18.21 4.13
N ALA A 186 27.55 -18.68 3.36
CA ALA A 186 28.81 -19.19 3.92
C ALA A 186 29.57 -18.12 4.73
N ASN A 187 29.62 -16.88 4.23
CA ASN A 187 30.24 -15.77 4.93
C ASN A 187 29.39 -15.31 6.12
N PHE A 188 28.06 -15.41 5.98
CA PHE A 188 27.15 -15.12 7.08
C PHE A 188 27.43 -16.00 8.30
N PHE A 189 27.49 -17.31 8.13
CA PHE A 189 27.78 -18.26 9.23
C PHE A 189 29.25 -18.28 9.67
N ALA A 190 30.18 -17.81 8.87
CA ALA A 190 31.58 -17.66 9.24
C ALA A 190 31.85 -16.47 10.19
N GLY A 191 30.81 -15.80 10.70
CA GLY A 191 30.93 -14.65 11.59
C GLY A 191 31.27 -13.34 10.89
N ALA A 192 31.35 -13.35 9.57
CA ALA A 192 31.52 -12.14 8.77
C ALA A 192 30.22 -11.32 8.65
N SER A 193 29.08 -11.92 9.00
CA SER A 193 27.82 -11.21 9.00
C SER A 193 27.74 -10.25 10.17
N PRO A 194 27.44 -8.98 9.93
CA PRO A 194 27.19 -8.03 10.99
C PRO A 194 26.06 -8.45 11.94
N LEU A 195 25.08 -9.25 11.50
CA LEU A 195 23.99 -9.74 12.37
C LEU A 195 24.47 -10.71 13.46
N LEU A 196 25.59 -11.40 13.25
CA LEU A 196 26.21 -12.27 14.23
C LEU A 196 27.26 -11.53 15.08
N ASN A 197 27.56 -10.29 14.73
CA ASN A 197 28.49 -9.46 15.49
C ASN A 197 27.70 -8.66 16.55
N PRO A 198 27.88 -8.93 17.84
CA PRO A 198 27.15 -8.23 18.89
C PRO A 198 27.43 -6.71 18.97
N ASN A 199 28.48 -6.25 18.27
CA ASN A 199 28.80 -4.82 18.18
C ASN A 199 28.14 -4.15 16.96
N ALA A 200 27.54 -4.90 16.06
CA ALA A 200 26.90 -4.37 14.86
C ALA A 200 25.42 -4.02 15.05
N VAL A 201 24.81 -4.56 16.09
CA VAL A 201 23.45 -4.22 16.56
C VAL A 201 23.47 -4.11 18.09
N PRO A 202 22.67 -3.24 18.70
CA PRO A 202 22.64 -3.15 20.16
C PRO A 202 22.08 -4.45 20.75
N PRO A 203 22.64 -4.93 21.87
CA PRO A 203 22.09 -6.09 22.54
C PRO A 203 20.64 -5.88 22.99
N ALA A 204 19.81 -6.92 22.92
CA ALA A 204 18.43 -6.86 23.35
C ALA A 204 18.32 -6.42 24.83
N GLY A 205 17.37 -5.52 25.11
CA GLY A 205 17.17 -4.96 26.46
C GLY A 205 18.16 -3.87 26.85
N THR A 206 19.07 -3.45 25.95
CA THR A 206 20.07 -2.40 26.26
C THR A 206 19.72 -1.09 25.54
N LEU A 207 20.04 0.02 26.20
CA LEU A 207 19.95 1.37 25.65
C LEU A 207 21.32 2.02 25.79
N SER A 208 21.89 2.49 24.68
CA SER A 208 23.25 3.01 24.65
C SER A 208 23.34 4.33 23.87
N SER A 209 24.17 5.23 24.38
CA SER A 209 24.51 6.48 23.70
C SER A 209 25.24 6.27 22.35
N ALA A 210 25.88 5.10 22.18
CA ALA A 210 26.52 4.74 20.92
C ALA A 210 25.56 4.67 19.74
N TRP A 211 24.26 4.50 19.99
CA TRP A 211 23.21 4.37 18.98
C TRP A 211 22.36 5.64 18.83
N VAL A 212 22.66 6.71 19.56
CA VAL A 212 22.01 8.01 19.32
C VAL A 212 22.44 8.52 17.93
N PRO A 213 21.52 8.79 17.02
CA PRO A 213 21.87 9.16 15.64
C PRO A 213 22.57 10.51 15.57
N CYS A 214 23.41 10.67 14.57
CA CYS A 214 24.10 11.93 14.30
C CYS A 214 23.48 12.69 13.13
N LEU A 215 23.81 13.96 12.99
CA LEU A 215 23.52 14.73 11.79
C LEU A 215 24.63 14.51 10.77
N ALA A 216 24.32 13.82 9.68
CA ALA A 216 25.27 13.60 8.60
C ALA A 216 25.32 14.83 7.68
N ARG A 217 26.47 15.49 7.61
CA ARG A 217 26.69 16.67 6.75
C ARG A 217 27.67 16.37 5.64
N LEU A 218 27.46 16.99 4.50
CA LEU A 218 28.39 16.97 3.40
C LEU A 218 29.68 17.66 3.83
N VAL A 219 30.80 16.92 3.79
CA VAL A 219 32.13 17.41 4.16
C VAL A 219 32.88 17.91 2.94
N SER A 220 32.78 17.20 1.84
CA SER A 220 33.36 17.58 0.56
C SER A 220 32.51 17.11 -0.59
N PHE A 221 32.48 17.89 -1.65
CA PHE A 221 31.81 17.56 -2.89
C PHE A 221 32.68 17.94 -4.06
N THR A 222 32.82 17.06 -5.03
CA THR A 222 33.60 17.31 -6.22
C THR A 222 32.74 17.03 -7.44
N PRO A 223 32.10 18.03 -8.03
CA PRO A 223 31.06 17.85 -9.08
C PRO A 223 31.51 17.08 -10.30
N ASN A 224 32.83 16.99 -10.53
CA ASN A 224 33.43 16.34 -11.70
C ASN A 224 34.17 15.04 -11.36
N ASN A 225 33.98 14.48 -10.18
CA ASN A 225 34.57 13.20 -9.81
C ASN A 225 33.56 12.06 -10.01
N PRO A 226 33.67 11.24 -11.05
CA PRO A 226 32.73 10.15 -11.30
C PRO A 226 32.79 9.00 -10.27
N ALA A 227 33.77 9.01 -9.37
CA ALA A 227 33.99 7.94 -8.40
C ALA A 227 33.51 8.26 -6.98
N GLY A 228 33.02 9.47 -6.70
CA GLY A 228 32.59 9.81 -5.35
C GLY A 228 32.20 11.27 -5.21
N ASP A 229 30.96 11.56 -5.40
CA ASP A 229 30.41 12.91 -5.27
C ASP A 229 29.92 13.15 -3.86
N GLY A 230 30.80 13.32 -2.96
CA GLY A 230 30.52 13.72 -1.62
C GLY A 230 30.92 12.71 -0.55
N SER A 231 31.65 13.16 0.42
CA SER A 231 31.83 12.47 1.68
C SER A 231 30.94 13.11 2.74
N TYR A 232 30.26 12.27 3.49
CA TYR A 232 29.42 12.67 4.61
C TYR A 232 30.04 12.24 5.92
N ALA A 233 29.98 13.10 6.91
CA ALA A 233 30.46 12.80 8.25
C ALA A 233 29.44 13.22 9.32
N CYS A 234 29.44 12.55 10.43
CA CYS A 234 28.72 12.95 11.63
C CYS A 234 29.33 14.23 12.21
N THR A 235 28.76 15.38 11.90
CA THR A 235 29.28 16.71 12.31
C THR A 235 28.44 17.37 13.37
N GLY A 236 27.35 16.77 13.81
CA GLY A 236 26.47 17.36 14.81
C GLY A 236 25.69 16.29 15.57
N GLY A 237 25.43 16.59 16.84
CA GLY A 237 24.76 15.67 17.73
C GLY A 237 25.70 14.67 18.38
N PRO A 238 25.25 14.01 19.42
CA PRO A 238 26.05 13.13 20.28
C PRO A 238 26.10 11.71 19.75
N GLY A 239 26.30 11.47 18.50
CA GLY A 239 25.90 10.20 17.99
C GLY A 239 26.95 9.33 17.35
N VAL A 240 26.43 8.28 16.82
CA VAL A 240 27.08 7.16 16.17
C VAL A 240 28.04 7.62 15.08
N ASN A 241 29.19 7.04 15.04
CA ASN A 241 30.22 7.30 14.02
C ASN A 241 29.88 6.73 12.64
N SER A 242 28.72 6.09 12.48
CA SER A 242 28.28 5.52 11.22
C SER A 242 26.77 5.62 11.07
N THR A 243 26.31 6.39 10.11
CA THR A 243 24.90 6.50 9.72
C THR A 243 24.51 5.50 8.64
N GLN A 244 25.49 4.94 7.95
CA GLN A 244 25.30 4.26 6.67
C GLN A 244 24.39 3.03 6.67
N ASN A 245 24.16 2.43 7.84
CA ASN A 245 23.38 1.19 7.92
C ASN A 245 22.09 1.35 8.73
N LEU A 246 21.81 2.53 9.28
CA LEU A 246 20.59 2.77 10.05
C LEU A 246 19.42 3.12 9.13
N PHE A 247 18.28 2.53 9.43
CA PHE A 247 17.00 2.89 8.85
C PHE A 247 16.27 3.83 9.81
N VAL A 248 15.70 4.91 9.29
CA VAL A 248 15.03 5.93 10.08
C VAL A 248 13.63 6.22 9.56
N LEU A 249 12.76 6.63 10.47
CA LEU A 249 11.34 6.81 10.23
C LEU A 249 10.85 8.17 10.70
N GLU A 250 10.00 8.79 9.92
CA GLU A 250 9.31 10.03 10.30
C GLU A 250 7.80 9.84 10.28
N VAL A 251 7.14 10.35 11.31
CA VAL A 251 5.69 10.62 11.27
C VAL A 251 5.53 12.14 11.42
N PRO A 252 4.96 12.83 10.45
CA PRO A 252 4.84 14.27 10.49
C PRO A 252 4.17 14.75 11.78
N ARG A 253 4.77 15.73 12.46
CA ARG A 253 4.22 16.23 13.73
C ARG A 253 2.83 16.82 13.62
N HIS A 254 2.49 17.39 12.48
CA HIS A 254 1.19 17.97 12.18
C HIS A 254 0.29 16.95 11.48
N PHE A 255 0.14 15.81 12.08
CA PHE A 255 -0.69 14.75 11.56
C PHE A 255 -2.17 15.15 11.57
N ARG A 256 -2.82 15.09 10.40
CA ARG A 256 -4.24 15.38 10.26
C ARG A 256 -5.04 14.11 10.44
N VAL A 257 -6.16 14.20 11.15
CA VAL A 257 -7.01 13.03 11.38
C VAL A 257 -7.63 12.55 10.06
N PRO A 258 -7.44 11.28 9.71
CA PRO A 258 -8.12 10.70 8.57
C PRO A 258 -9.63 10.80 8.71
N ASN A 259 -10.32 11.04 7.61
CA ASN A 259 -11.77 10.97 7.61
C ASN A 259 -12.32 10.39 6.31
N THR A 260 -13.49 9.80 6.43
CA THR A 260 -14.24 9.23 5.32
C THR A 260 -15.58 9.91 5.19
N GLN A 261 -15.85 10.45 4.02
CA GLN A 261 -17.14 10.98 3.62
C GLN A 261 -17.89 9.90 2.85
N GLN A 262 -19.11 9.60 3.24
CA GLN A 262 -19.94 8.59 2.59
C GLN A 262 -21.28 9.19 2.22
N TRP A 263 -21.77 8.85 1.03
CA TRP A 263 -23.10 9.24 0.57
C TRP A 263 -23.72 8.15 -0.28
N ASN A 264 -25.02 8.06 -0.20
CA ASN A 264 -25.79 7.10 -0.98
C ASN A 264 -27.18 7.65 -1.33
N LEU A 265 -27.72 7.12 -2.42
CA LEU A 265 -29.11 7.33 -2.81
C LEU A 265 -29.62 6.03 -3.43
N THR A 266 -30.68 5.47 -2.87
CA THR A 266 -31.21 4.17 -3.26
C THR A 266 -32.70 4.24 -3.48
N VAL A 267 -33.16 3.71 -4.59
CA VAL A 267 -34.57 3.46 -4.91
C VAL A 267 -34.82 1.96 -4.78
N GLN A 268 -35.78 1.61 -3.98
CA GLN A 268 -36.31 0.24 -3.88
C GLN A 268 -37.72 0.22 -4.41
N GLN A 269 -37.99 -0.67 -5.39
CA GLN A 269 -39.26 -0.80 -6.06
C GLN A 269 -39.77 -2.23 -6.03
N GLU A 270 -40.96 -2.43 -5.52
CA GLU A 270 -41.69 -3.69 -5.69
C GLU A 270 -42.30 -3.75 -7.12
N LEU A 271 -41.92 -4.78 -7.89
CA LEU A 271 -42.35 -4.96 -9.27
C LEU A 271 -43.55 -5.93 -9.39
N GLY A 272 -44.15 -6.29 -8.26
CA GLY A 272 -45.23 -7.30 -8.17
C GLY A 272 -44.73 -8.73 -8.23
N LYS A 273 -45.61 -9.69 -7.90
CA LYS A 273 -45.31 -11.14 -7.85
C LYS A 273 -44.03 -11.47 -7.05
N ASN A 274 -43.79 -10.73 -5.96
CA ASN A 274 -42.65 -10.90 -5.05
C ASN A 274 -41.27 -10.58 -5.68
N TRP A 275 -41.23 -9.79 -6.73
CA TRP A 275 -40.02 -9.20 -7.27
C TRP A 275 -39.75 -7.86 -6.60
N VAL A 276 -38.52 -7.65 -6.16
CA VAL A 276 -38.02 -6.38 -5.64
C VAL A 276 -36.79 -6.00 -6.42
N LEU A 277 -36.81 -4.80 -6.97
CA LEU A 277 -35.67 -4.15 -7.61
C LEU A 277 -35.16 -3.06 -6.69
N GLU A 278 -33.86 -3.06 -6.43
CA GLU A 278 -33.14 -2.00 -5.76
C GLU A 278 -32.07 -1.45 -6.70
N VAL A 279 -32.04 -0.14 -6.88
CA VAL A 279 -31.00 0.57 -7.64
C VAL A 279 -30.47 1.69 -6.75
N GLY A 280 -29.17 1.65 -6.50
CA GLY A 280 -28.51 2.59 -5.62
C GLY A 280 -27.22 3.14 -6.21
N TYR A 281 -26.96 4.39 -5.93
CA TYR A 281 -25.65 4.99 -6.09
C TYR A 281 -24.98 5.13 -4.73
N VAL A 282 -23.71 4.71 -4.64
CA VAL A 282 -22.89 4.83 -3.43
C VAL A 282 -21.59 5.54 -3.80
N GLY A 283 -21.25 6.53 -3.02
CA GLY A 283 -19.97 7.22 -3.11
C GLY A 283 -19.26 7.26 -1.75
N THR A 284 -17.95 7.13 -1.79
CA THR A 284 -17.09 7.22 -0.60
C THR A 284 -15.83 8.00 -0.98
N ARG A 285 -15.42 8.94 -0.12
CA ARG A 285 -14.18 9.68 -0.25
C ARG A 285 -13.40 9.61 1.05
N GLY A 286 -12.19 9.07 0.98
CA GLY A 286 -11.22 9.16 2.08
C GLY A 286 -10.27 10.32 1.84
N ILE A 287 -9.96 11.07 2.88
CA ILE A 287 -8.96 12.15 2.87
C ILE A 287 -8.08 12.07 4.11
N HIS A 288 -6.86 12.57 4.00
CA HIS A 288 -5.83 12.45 5.04
C HIS A 288 -5.53 10.99 5.40
N LEU A 289 -5.62 10.10 4.39
CA LEU A 289 -5.27 8.70 4.57
C LEU A 289 -3.76 8.56 4.68
N ARG A 290 -3.34 7.53 5.40
CA ARG A 290 -1.93 7.24 5.56
C ARG A 290 -1.32 6.72 4.26
N GLU A 291 -0.09 7.12 4.02
CA GLU A 291 0.81 6.55 3.04
C GLU A 291 2.22 6.45 3.60
N THR A 292 3.05 5.69 2.93
CA THR A 292 4.48 5.64 3.19
C THR A 292 5.21 6.10 1.94
N ARG A 293 6.16 7.01 2.08
CA ARG A 293 7.02 7.46 0.99
C ARG A 293 8.50 7.43 1.40
N ASP A 294 9.36 7.37 0.42
CA ASP A 294 10.79 7.43 0.64
C ASP A 294 11.25 8.88 0.76
N GLY A 295 11.91 9.21 1.87
CA GLY A 295 12.41 10.53 2.16
C GLY A 295 13.80 10.83 1.59
N ILE A 296 14.48 9.82 1.02
CA ILE A 296 15.81 9.98 0.41
C ILE A 296 15.79 10.14 -1.11
N GLN A 297 14.61 10.21 -1.72
CA GLN A 297 14.52 10.44 -3.16
C GLN A 297 15.31 11.68 -3.57
N SER A 298 16.23 11.49 -4.49
CA SER A 298 17.03 12.59 -5.04
C SER A 298 16.19 13.49 -5.94
N VAL A 299 16.45 14.78 -5.88
CA VAL A 299 15.82 15.76 -6.77
C VAL A 299 16.40 15.60 -8.19
N ASN A 300 15.54 15.63 -9.20
CA ASN A 300 15.97 15.69 -10.59
C ASN A 300 16.55 17.08 -10.89
N ALA A 301 17.86 17.12 -11.11
CA ALA A 301 18.60 18.35 -11.46
C ALA A 301 18.74 18.45 -12.98
N THR A 302 18.54 19.65 -13.52
CA THR A 302 18.73 19.97 -14.94
C THR A 302 19.43 21.32 -15.06
N PRO A 303 20.03 21.66 -16.21
CA PRO A 303 20.56 23.01 -16.44
C PRO A 303 19.51 24.12 -16.26
N GLN A 304 18.24 23.84 -16.54
CA GLN A 304 17.12 24.77 -16.37
C GLN A 304 16.59 24.82 -14.94
N ASN A 305 16.77 23.72 -14.18
CA ASN A 305 16.38 23.62 -12.77
C ASN A 305 17.52 22.97 -11.96
N PRO A 306 18.60 23.71 -11.71
CA PRO A 306 19.76 23.18 -11.01
C PRO A 306 19.46 22.94 -9.53
N PHE A 307 20.11 21.96 -8.95
CA PHE A 307 20.08 21.70 -7.52
C PHE A 307 21.36 22.22 -6.86
N THR A 308 21.21 22.95 -5.75
CA THR A 308 22.36 23.48 -5.00
C THR A 308 22.54 22.71 -3.70
N VAL A 309 23.74 22.20 -3.46
CA VAL A 309 24.14 21.57 -2.21
C VAL A 309 25.20 22.40 -1.51
N THR A 310 25.17 22.39 -0.17
CA THR A 310 26.12 23.17 0.65
C THR A 310 26.89 22.21 1.57
N ASP A 311 28.22 22.39 1.61
CA ASP A 311 29.07 21.61 2.50
C ASP A 311 29.15 22.23 3.92
N VAL A 312 29.86 21.55 4.82
CA VAL A 312 30.04 22.00 6.23
C VAL A 312 30.78 23.33 6.36
N ASN A 313 31.54 23.75 5.34
CA ASN A 313 32.30 24.96 5.30
C ASN A 313 31.50 26.13 4.69
N GLY A 314 30.28 25.86 4.24
CA GLY A 314 29.43 26.84 3.58
C GLY A 314 29.68 27.02 2.08
N ASN A 315 30.48 26.16 1.45
CA ASN A 315 30.66 26.20 0.01
C ASN A 315 29.42 25.67 -0.70
N HIS A 316 29.00 26.36 -1.75
CA HIS A 316 27.84 25.99 -2.56
C HIS A 316 28.30 25.34 -3.87
N TYR A 317 27.66 24.20 -4.20
CA TYR A 317 27.92 23.46 -5.42
C TYR A 317 26.62 23.33 -6.19
N THR A 318 26.67 23.61 -7.49
CA THR A 318 25.51 23.51 -8.38
C THR A 318 25.57 22.22 -9.20
N ILE A 319 24.54 21.42 -9.08
CA ILE A 319 24.37 20.16 -9.80
C ILE A 319 23.32 20.38 -10.89
N THR A 320 23.66 20.03 -12.12
CA THR A 320 22.79 20.22 -13.30
C THR A 320 22.45 18.92 -14.03
N ASN A 321 22.90 17.78 -13.49
CA ASN A 321 22.69 16.46 -14.08
C ASN A 321 22.43 15.39 -13.01
N ASN A 322 21.96 14.24 -13.42
CA ASN A 322 21.62 13.14 -12.52
C ASN A 322 22.54 11.96 -12.81
N THR A 323 23.35 11.59 -11.84
CA THR A 323 24.23 10.43 -11.88
C THR A 323 24.06 9.60 -10.62
N PHE A 324 24.50 8.36 -10.68
CA PHE A 324 24.59 7.50 -9.51
C PHE A 324 25.40 8.14 -8.38
N SER A 325 26.55 8.69 -8.74
CA SER A 325 27.49 9.23 -7.78
C SER A 325 26.98 10.48 -7.10
N ASN A 326 26.18 11.31 -7.77
CA ASN A 326 25.64 12.52 -7.17
C ASN A 326 24.23 12.37 -6.56
N ALA A 327 23.65 11.17 -6.58
CA ALA A 327 22.28 10.93 -6.10
C ALA A 327 22.11 11.35 -4.63
N ILE A 328 23.01 10.93 -3.76
CA ILE A 328 22.96 11.29 -2.32
C ILE A 328 23.06 12.81 -2.13
N ALA A 329 23.90 13.48 -2.89
CA ALA A 329 24.07 14.94 -2.81
C ALA A 329 22.78 15.70 -3.21
N ARG A 330 21.95 15.12 -4.08
CA ARG A 330 20.69 15.71 -4.53
C ARG A 330 19.49 15.43 -3.61
N THR A 331 19.69 14.79 -2.47
CA THR A 331 18.62 14.52 -1.50
C THR A 331 18.12 15.83 -0.87
N PRO A 332 16.80 16.08 -0.79
CA PRO A 332 16.25 17.35 -0.29
C PRO A 332 16.33 17.50 1.23
N THR A 333 16.73 16.45 1.96
CA THR A 333 16.84 16.41 3.43
C THR A 333 18.30 16.25 3.87
N PRO A 334 19.12 17.32 3.75
CA PRO A 334 20.51 17.27 4.19
C PRO A 334 20.58 16.91 5.68
N GLY A 335 21.55 16.07 6.04
CA GLY A 335 21.67 15.55 7.41
C GLY A 335 21.05 14.15 7.62
N LEU A 336 20.25 13.68 6.68
CA LEU A 336 19.72 12.30 6.66
C LEU A 336 20.30 11.47 5.51
N ASN A 337 21.17 12.02 4.71
CA ASN A 337 21.75 11.44 3.50
C ASN A 337 22.67 10.23 3.74
N GLY A 338 23.13 10.03 4.97
CA GLY A 338 24.02 8.92 5.32
C GLY A 338 23.29 7.68 5.81
N TYR A 339 21.96 7.70 5.87
CA TYR A 339 21.16 6.58 6.36
C TYR A 339 20.84 5.61 5.23
N SER A 340 20.74 4.31 5.55
CA SER A 340 20.42 3.27 4.57
C SER A 340 18.97 3.28 4.10
N GLY A 341 18.09 3.98 4.79
CA GLY A 341 16.71 4.23 4.42
C GLY A 341 16.09 5.28 5.32
N TYR A 342 15.27 6.14 4.73
CA TYR A 342 14.47 7.11 5.44
C TYR A 342 13.06 7.09 4.90
N GLN A 343 12.10 6.68 5.73
CA GLN A 343 10.70 6.62 5.33
C GLN A 343 9.84 7.60 6.11
N ILE A 344 8.89 8.18 5.41
CA ILE A 344 7.94 9.14 5.94
C ILE A 344 6.54 8.51 5.91
N PHE A 345 5.93 8.35 7.08
CA PHE A 345 4.54 7.95 7.23
C PHE A 345 3.64 9.17 7.15
N ALA A 346 3.44 9.66 5.94
CA ALA A 346 2.61 10.82 5.69
C ALA A 346 1.12 10.49 5.78
N ASN A 347 0.27 11.50 5.85
CA ASN A 347 -1.18 11.37 5.89
C ASN A 347 -1.87 12.35 4.93
N ASP A 348 -1.39 12.45 3.73
CA ASP A 348 -1.94 13.27 2.65
C ASP A 348 -2.51 12.44 1.48
N ALA A 349 -2.53 11.12 1.63
CA ALA A 349 -3.19 10.24 0.68
C ALA A 349 -4.72 10.42 0.70
N TYR A 350 -5.33 10.02 -0.39
CA TYR A 350 -6.77 10.11 -0.60
C TYR A 350 -7.31 8.94 -1.42
N SER A 351 -8.61 8.70 -1.30
CA SER A 351 -9.33 7.75 -2.12
C SER A 351 -10.69 8.30 -2.52
N ILE A 352 -11.21 7.83 -3.65
CA ILE A 352 -12.57 8.10 -4.08
C ILE A 352 -13.17 6.87 -4.76
N TYR A 353 -14.32 6.45 -4.26
CA TYR A 353 -15.10 5.34 -4.77
C TYR A 353 -16.45 5.81 -5.24
N HIS A 354 -16.87 5.33 -6.41
CA HIS A 354 -18.21 5.53 -6.96
C HIS A 354 -18.75 4.21 -7.45
N SER A 355 -20.01 3.92 -7.17
CA SER A 355 -20.66 2.72 -7.68
C SER A 355 -22.14 2.92 -7.98
N LEU A 356 -22.59 2.28 -9.05
CA LEU A 356 -23.98 1.91 -9.26
C LEU A 356 -24.16 0.47 -8.78
N GLN A 357 -25.10 0.27 -7.87
CA GLN A 357 -25.44 -1.03 -7.31
C GLN A 357 -26.88 -1.36 -7.66
N THR A 358 -27.11 -2.53 -8.23
CA THR A 358 -28.45 -2.98 -8.63
C THR A 358 -28.68 -4.38 -8.09
N THR A 359 -29.75 -4.56 -7.35
CA THR A 359 -30.15 -5.85 -6.82
C THR A 359 -31.58 -6.17 -7.28
N LEU A 360 -31.72 -7.29 -7.97
CA LEU A 360 -33.02 -7.86 -8.30
C LEU A 360 -33.23 -9.13 -7.50
N SER A 361 -34.27 -9.18 -6.70
CA SER A 361 -34.57 -10.36 -5.89
C SER A 361 -36.02 -10.82 -6.06
N ARG A 362 -36.21 -12.13 -5.88
CA ARG A 362 -37.53 -12.75 -5.88
C ARG A 362 -37.60 -13.86 -4.85
N ARG A 363 -38.71 -13.91 -4.16
CA ARG A 363 -39.06 -15.05 -3.29
C ARG A 363 -40.44 -15.60 -3.68
N TRP A 364 -40.52 -16.91 -3.89
CA TRP A 364 -41.78 -17.55 -4.21
C TRP A 364 -41.78 -18.99 -3.63
N GLY A 365 -42.74 -19.25 -2.73
CA GLY A 365 -42.72 -20.44 -1.92
C GLY A 365 -41.40 -20.59 -1.16
N SER A 366 -40.75 -21.71 -1.31
CA SER A 366 -39.43 -21.96 -0.71
C SER A 366 -38.25 -21.57 -1.63
N ASN A 367 -38.55 -20.98 -2.78
CA ASN A 367 -37.53 -20.61 -3.74
C ASN A 367 -37.08 -19.16 -3.49
N TYR A 368 -35.82 -18.93 -3.80
CA TYR A 368 -35.18 -17.60 -3.73
C TYR A 368 -34.24 -17.39 -4.92
N LEU A 369 -34.27 -16.20 -5.47
CA LEU A 369 -33.30 -15.72 -6.47
C LEU A 369 -32.90 -14.29 -6.14
N GLN A 370 -31.61 -14.03 -6.17
CA GLN A 370 -31.05 -12.67 -6.09
C GLN A 370 -29.93 -12.53 -7.11
N ALA A 371 -29.99 -11.48 -7.90
CA ALA A 371 -28.90 -11.02 -8.76
C ALA A 371 -28.46 -9.64 -8.29
N ALA A 372 -27.25 -9.54 -7.79
CA ALA A 372 -26.63 -8.29 -7.33
C ALA A 372 -25.51 -7.91 -8.28
N TYR A 373 -25.65 -6.77 -8.93
CA TYR A 373 -24.68 -6.24 -9.86
C TYR A 373 -24.12 -4.91 -9.35
N THR A 374 -22.81 -4.78 -9.38
CA THR A 374 -22.09 -3.56 -9.07
C THR A 374 -21.25 -3.14 -10.26
N PHE A 375 -21.44 -1.90 -10.69
CA PHE A 375 -20.52 -1.19 -11.58
C PHE A 375 -19.82 -0.12 -10.78
N SER A 376 -18.50 -0.18 -10.68
CA SER A 376 -17.77 0.71 -9.79
C SER A 376 -16.43 1.17 -10.34
N LYS A 377 -15.92 2.24 -9.75
CA LYS A 377 -14.58 2.75 -9.94
C LYS A 377 -14.04 3.24 -8.61
N ASN A 378 -12.88 2.71 -8.22
CA ASN A 378 -12.12 3.16 -7.07
C ASN A 378 -10.77 3.73 -7.52
N ILE A 379 -10.50 4.97 -7.15
CA ILE A 379 -9.24 5.66 -7.40
C ILE A 379 -8.66 6.05 -6.06
N ASP A 380 -7.38 5.80 -5.87
CA ASP A 380 -6.65 6.22 -4.69
C ASP A 380 -5.24 6.70 -5.05
N ALA A 381 -4.54 7.25 -4.06
CA ALA A 381 -3.13 7.59 -4.18
C ALA A 381 -2.26 6.39 -3.80
N THR A 382 -2.73 5.56 -2.86
CA THR A 382 -2.07 4.32 -2.42
C THR A 382 -3.14 3.36 -1.91
N SER A 383 -2.99 2.08 -2.21
CA SER A 383 -3.96 1.04 -1.81
C SER A 383 -3.54 0.27 -0.57
N SER A 384 -2.27 0.35 -0.18
CA SER A 384 -1.73 -0.35 0.97
C SER A 384 -0.97 0.63 1.84
N GLY A 385 -1.50 0.97 3.00
CA GLY A 385 -0.87 1.86 3.97
C GLY A 385 -0.31 1.15 5.21
N ASN A 386 -0.22 -0.17 5.19
CA ASN A 386 0.01 -0.93 6.42
C ASN A 386 1.40 -1.56 6.54
N THR A 387 2.30 -1.29 5.62
CA THR A 387 3.66 -1.83 5.69
C THR A 387 4.67 -0.73 6.00
N ALA A 388 5.72 -1.09 6.70
CA ALA A 388 6.86 -0.22 6.97
C ALA A 388 7.68 0.12 5.72
N PHE A 389 7.20 -0.24 4.53
CA PHE A 389 7.91 -0.05 3.29
C PHE A 389 7.05 0.73 2.30
N ASN A 390 7.73 1.49 1.48
CA ASN A 390 7.22 2.45 0.56
C ASN A 390 6.02 1.99 -0.27
N THR A 391 4.95 2.76 -0.27
CA THR A 391 3.72 2.50 -1.01
C THR A 391 3.41 3.58 -2.06
N ALA A 392 4.12 4.71 -2.03
CA ALA A 392 3.97 5.73 -3.06
C ALA A 392 4.57 5.27 -4.40
N TYR A 393 3.92 5.63 -5.49
CA TYR A 393 4.31 5.24 -6.84
C TYR A 393 5.02 6.42 -7.53
N ASN A 394 6.11 6.13 -8.25
CA ASN A 394 6.92 7.11 -8.95
C ASN A 394 7.50 8.19 -8.04
N ASP A 395 7.19 9.45 -8.29
CA ASP A 395 7.72 10.59 -7.58
C ASP A 395 7.23 10.68 -6.13
N GLN A 396 8.10 10.39 -5.19
CA GLN A 396 7.82 10.38 -3.76
C GLN A 396 7.52 11.78 -3.20
N SER A 397 7.93 12.83 -3.90
CA SER A 397 7.64 14.22 -3.52
C SER A 397 6.25 14.68 -3.97
N ASN A 398 5.58 13.91 -4.83
CA ASN A 398 4.32 14.27 -5.45
C ASN A 398 3.29 13.13 -5.34
N ILE A 399 2.47 13.15 -4.32
CA ILE A 399 1.43 12.13 -4.11
C ILE A 399 0.47 11.98 -5.30
N ASN A 400 0.30 13.01 -6.12
CA ASN A 400 -0.55 12.93 -7.31
C ASN A 400 0.07 12.07 -8.42
N ALA A 401 1.39 11.84 -8.40
CA ALA A 401 2.03 10.87 -9.30
C ALA A 401 1.57 9.43 -9.00
N SER A 402 1.21 9.15 -7.75
CA SER A 402 0.67 7.86 -7.31
C SER A 402 -0.81 7.66 -7.64
N ARG A 403 -1.52 8.69 -8.11
CA ARG A 403 -2.96 8.60 -8.39
C ARG A 403 -3.26 7.59 -9.50
N GLY A 404 -4.00 6.54 -9.16
CA GLY A 404 -4.37 5.49 -10.10
C GLY A 404 -5.62 4.72 -9.64
N LEU A 405 -5.98 3.67 -10.36
CA LEU A 405 -6.99 2.73 -9.87
C LEU A 405 -6.48 2.07 -8.58
N SER A 406 -7.37 1.88 -7.61
CA SER A 406 -7.05 1.11 -6.41
C SER A 406 -6.74 -0.34 -6.76
N ASP A 407 -5.82 -0.99 -6.05
CA ASP A 407 -5.54 -2.43 -6.21
C ASP A 407 -6.78 -3.29 -5.99
N PHE A 408 -7.75 -2.76 -5.25
CA PHE A 408 -9.03 -3.41 -4.94
C PHE A 408 -10.13 -3.11 -5.96
N ASP A 409 -9.86 -2.31 -7.00
CA ASP A 409 -10.88 -1.90 -7.95
C ASP A 409 -11.38 -3.07 -8.78
N ARG A 410 -12.70 -3.25 -8.77
CA ARG A 410 -13.44 -4.24 -9.57
C ARG A 410 -14.52 -3.49 -10.34
N GLN A 411 -14.25 -3.20 -11.61
CA GLN A 411 -15.16 -2.38 -12.43
C GLN A 411 -16.56 -3.00 -12.54
N HIS A 412 -16.64 -4.31 -12.71
CA HIS A 412 -17.89 -5.06 -12.80
C HIS A 412 -17.86 -6.23 -11.82
N ARG A 413 -18.93 -6.41 -11.05
CA ARG A 413 -19.16 -7.59 -10.22
C ARG A 413 -20.61 -7.96 -10.25
N LEU A 414 -20.91 -9.19 -10.68
CA LEU A 414 -22.24 -9.81 -10.63
C LEU A 414 -22.17 -11.01 -9.68
N ALA A 415 -23.05 -11.04 -8.68
CA ALA A 415 -23.26 -12.18 -7.81
C ALA A 415 -24.70 -12.64 -7.95
N VAL A 416 -24.90 -13.92 -8.27
CA VAL A 416 -26.21 -14.54 -8.37
C VAL A 416 -26.32 -15.61 -7.27
N THR A 417 -27.26 -15.41 -6.35
CA THR A 417 -27.58 -16.38 -5.28
C THR A 417 -28.93 -16.98 -5.56
N TYR A 418 -29.02 -18.30 -5.46
CA TYR A 418 -30.27 -18.99 -5.75
C TYR A 418 -30.50 -20.16 -4.80
N VAL A 419 -31.78 -20.40 -4.53
CA VAL A 419 -32.31 -21.63 -3.93
C VAL A 419 -33.53 -22.00 -4.75
N TYR A 420 -33.49 -23.18 -5.36
CA TYR A 420 -34.56 -23.68 -6.21
C TYR A 420 -34.96 -25.10 -5.82
N GLN A 421 -36.18 -25.24 -5.36
CA GLN A 421 -36.77 -26.56 -5.13
C GLN A 421 -37.25 -27.15 -6.45
N ILE A 422 -36.71 -28.30 -6.80
CA ILE A 422 -37.05 -29.00 -8.04
C ILE A 422 -38.46 -29.58 -7.90
N PRO A 423 -39.42 -29.15 -8.72
CA PRO A 423 -40.80 -29.59 -8.58
C PRO A 423 -41.04 -31.01 -9.12
N ALA A 424 -40.01 -31.65 -9.67
CA ALA A 424 -40.12 -33.00 -10.23
C ALA A 424 -40.44 -34.03 -9.15
N PHE A 425 -41.32 -34.96 -9.48
CA PHE A 425 -41.70 -36.09 -8.62
C PHE A 425 -42.31 -35.72 -7.27
N GLN A 426 -42.73 -34.48 -7.04
CA GLN A 426 -43.35 -34.05 -5.78
C GLN A 426 -44.72 -34.75 -5.54
N HIS A 427 -45.44 -35.09 -6.59
CA HIS A 427 -46.73 -35.78 -6.53
C HIS A 427 -46.62 -37.30 -6.69
N SER A 428 -45.43 -37.86 -6.88
CA SER A 428 -45.17 -39.29 -6.93
C SER A 428 -45.33 -39.93 -5.56
N LYS A 429 -45.55 -41.25 -5.51
CA LYS A 429 -45.68 -42.00 -4.25
C LYS A 429 -44.61 -43.10 -4.14
N GLY A 430 -44.40 -43.59 -2.93
CA GLY A 430 -43.51 -44.72 -2.66
C GLY A 430 -42.03 -44.40 -2.93
N LEU A 431 -41.30 -45.41 -3.39
CA LEU A 431 -39.85 -45.33 -3.61
C LEU A 431 -39.46 -44.27 -4.65
N LEU A 432 -40.31 -44.02 -5.65
CA LEU A 432 -40.05 -43.01 -6.67
C LEU A 432 -40.02 -41.58 -6.06
N HIS A 433 -40.98 -41.28 -5.18
CA HIS A 433 -40.98 -40.03 -4.44
C HIS A 433 -39.79 -39.94 -3.47
N ALA A 434 -39.53 -41.03 -2.75
CA ALA A 434 -38.43 -41.09 -1.80
C ALA A 434 -37.06 -40.84 -2.48
N ALA A 435 -36.84 -41.39 -3.67
CA ALA A 435 -35.58 -41.26 -4.39
C ALA A 435 -35.47 -39.92 -5.18
N LEU A 436 -36.49 -39.56 -5.95
CA LEU A 436 -36.45 -38.50 -6.96
C LEU A 436 -37.20 -37.21 -6.56
N GLY A 437 -38.09 -37.27 -5.55
CA GLY A 437 -38.79 -36.06 -5.04
C GLY A 437 -37.94 -35.27 -4.05
N ASN A 438 -38.41 -34.06 -3.70
CA ASN A 438 -37.84 -33.19 -2.64
C ASN A 438 -36.35 -32.86 -2.80
N TRP A 439 -35.90 -32.68 -4.02
CA TRP A 439 -34.58 -32.17 -4.31
C TRP A 439 -34.62 -30.64 -4.41
N ALA A 440 -33.54 -30.01 -3.98
CA ALA A 440 -33.28 -28.58 -4.21
C ALA A 440 -31.86 -28.36 -4.68
N VAL A 441 -31.66 -27.30 -5.46
CA VAL A 441 -30.35 -26.78 -5.85
C VAL A 441 -30.23 -25.41 -5.25
N SER A 442 -29.11 -25.15 -4.59
CA SER A 442 -28.75 -23.80 -4.13
C SER A 442 -27.32 -23.48 -4.52
N GLY A 443 -27.00 -22.21 -4.59
CA GLY A 443 -25.62 -21.83 -4.90
C GLY A 443 -25.40 -20.34 -5.01
N VAL A 444 -24.13 -20.02 -5.22
CA VAL A 444 -23.65 -18.66 -5.51
C VAL A 444 -22.78 -18.72 -6.76
N SER A 445 -23.07 -17.85 -7.71
CA SER A 445 -22.24 -17.65 -8.91
C SER A 445 -21.73 -16.24 -8.93
N ILE A 446 -20.42 -16.07 -9.08
CA ILE A 446 -19.75 -14.77 -9.07
C ILE A 446 -19.02 -14.56 -10.40
N PHE A 447 -19.20 -13.39 -11.00
CA PHE A 447 -18.49 -12.93 -12.17
C PHE A 447 -17.91 -11.54 -11.87
N GLN A 448 -16.61 -11.38 -12.05
CA GLN A 448 -15.99 -10.08 -11.75
C GLN A 448 -14.82 -9.74 -12.67
N SER A 449 -14.58 -8.44 -12.82
CA SER A 449 -13.41 -7.93 -13.53
C SER A 449 -12.13 -8.30 -12.80
N GLY A 450 -11.05 -8.48 -13.54
CA GLY A 450 -9.71 -8.61 -12.95
C GLY A 450 -9.32 -7.35 -12.17
N THR A 451 -8.43 -7.51 -11.20
CA THR A 451 -7.82 -6.39 -10.47
C THR A 451 -6.83 -5.64 -11.35
N PRO A 452 -6.64 -4.35 -11.12
CA PRO A 452 -5.62 -3.60 -11.83
C PRO A 452 -4.21 -3.94 -11.33
N PHE A 453 -3.20 -3.60 -12.14
CA PHE A 453 -1.78 -3.71 -11.80
C PHE A 453 -0.93 -2.69 -12.57
N SER A 454 0.24 -2.39 -12.03
CA SER A 454 1.22 -1.45 -12.59
C SER A 454 2.30 -2.19 -13.37
N ILE A 455 2.94 -1.47 -14.29
CA ILE A 455 4.19 -1.91 -14.91
C ILE A 455 5.33 -1.15 -14.25
N LEU A 456 6.29 -1.87 -13.71
CA LEU A 456 7.34 -1.35 -12.86
C LEU A 456 8.70 -1.34 -13.58
N ASP A 457 9.59 -0.56 -13.04
CA ASP A 457 11.01 -0.50 -13.36
C ASP A 457 11.78 -0.33 -12.05
N SER A 458 12.24 -1.43 -11.47
CA SER A 458 12.93 -1.44 -10.16
C SER A 458 14.45 -1.31 -10.27
N GLY A 459 14.98 -1.19 -11.45
CA GLY A 459 16.42 -1.25 -11.66
C GLY A 459 17.13 0.09 -11.67
N SER A 460 17.58 0.51 -12.85
CA SER A 460 18.48 1.65 -12.98
C SER A 460 17.88 3.00 -12.61
N GLY A 461 16.54 3.15 -12.65
CA GLY A 461 15.86 4.37 -12.18
C GLY A 461 16.07 4.64 -10.69
N ASP A 462 16.07 3.60 -9.89
CA ASP A 462 16.36 3.63 -8.45
C ASP A 462 17.68 4.33 -8.14
N ALA A 463 18.68 3.95 -8.85
CA ALA A 463 20.03 4.43 -8.61
C ALA A 463 20.21 5.92 -8.93
N PHE A 464 19.57 6.42 -9.98
CA PHE A 464 19.61 7.84 -10.32
C PHE A 464 18.84 8.71 -9.33
N LEU A 465 17.85 8.13 -8.67
CA LEU A 465 17.03 8.81 -7.67
C LEU A 465 17.55 8.61 -6.25
N GLY A 466 18.58 7.79 -6.05
CA GLY A 466 19.08 7.46 -4.72
C GLY A 466 18.12 6.66 -3.86
N LEU A 467 17.05 6.14 -4.45
CA LEU A 467 16.07 5.29 -3.79
C LEU A 467 16.71 3.91 -3.60
N GLY A 468 16.46 3.26 -2.52
CA GLY A 468 16.83 1.87 -2.34
C GLY A 468 15.91 0.95 -3.15
N SER A 469 16.05 -0.35 -3.00
CA SER A 469 15.32 -1.38 -3.74
C SER A 469 13.79 -1.43 -3.51
N THR A 470 13.18 -0.40 -2.95
CA THR A 470 11.79 -0.43 -2.47
C THR A 470 10.79 0.48 -3.17
N PRO A 471 11.14 1.50 -3.98
CA PRO A 471 10.13 2.35 -4.59
C PRO A 471 9.39 1.64 -5.72
N LEU A 472 8.11 1.94 -5.84
CA LEU A 472 7.29 1.51 -6.96
C LEU A 472 7.51 2.45 -8.15
N LEU A 473 8.68 2.41 -8.76
CA LEU A 473 8.95 3.17 -9.98
C LEU A 473 8.20 2.57 -11.16
N GLY A 474 7.52 3.43 -11.93
CA GLY A 474 6.83 3.03 -13.14
C GLY A 474 7.78 2.92 -14.33
N ALA A 475 7.52 1.95 -15.17
CA ALA A 475 8.17 1.86 -16.48
C ALA A 475 7.63 2.89 -17.47
N SER A 476 8.15 2.90 -18.68
CA SER A 476 7.68 3.72 -19.78
C SER A 476 7.17 2.90 -20.95
N LEU A 477 6.32 3.50 -21.77
CA LEU A 477 6.02 2.95 -23.08
C LEU A 477 7.24 3.07 -23.99
N ALA A 478 7.54 2.02 -24.73
CA ALA A 478 8.53 2.07 -25.80
C ALA A 478 8.11 3.08 -26.89
N PRO A 479 9.07 3.70 -27.60
CA PRO A 479 8.76 4.63 -28.67
C PRO A 479 7.77 4.05 -29.70
N GLY A 480 6.67 4.75 -29.96
CA GLY A 480 5.61 4.31 -30.87
C GLY A 480 4.61 3.30 -30.27
N ALA A 481 4.83 2.81 -29.05
CA ALA A 481 3.88 1.95 -28.36
C ALA A 481 2.71 2.74 -27.76
N SER A 482 1.61 2.05 -27.49
CA SER A 482 0.42 2.59 -26.84
C SER A 482 -0.03 1.66 -25.69
N ILE A 483 -0.86 2.15 -24.77
CA ILE A 483 -1.38 1.32 -23.68
C ILE A 483 -2.04 0.03 -24.20
N PRO A 484 -2.91 0.04 -25.23
CA PRO A 484 -3.48 -1.20 -25.77
C PRO A 484 -2.44 -2.20 -26.31
N SER A 485 -1.34 -1.72 -26.91
CA SER A 485 -0.29 -2.59 -27.44
C SER A 485 0.55 -3.29 -26.38
N GLY A 486 0.43 -2.87 -25.12
CA GLY A 486 1.06 -3.52 -23.98
C GLY A 486 0.44 -4.87 -23.60
N LEU A 487 -0.75 -5.18 -24.11
CA LEU A 487 -1.39 -6.48 -23.91
C LEU A 487 -1.19 -7.36 -25.15
N THR A 488 -0.92 -8.65 -24.92
CA THR A 488 -0.90 -9.62 -26.02
C THR A 488 -2.31 -9.90 -26.52
N SER A 489 -2.44 -10.27 -27.79
CA SER A 489 -3.72 -10.59 -28.44
C SER A 489 -4.07 -12.09 -28.34
N GLY A 490 -5.37 -12.40 -28.48
CA GLY A 490 -5.87 -13.78 -28.51
C GLY A 490 -6.78 -14.14 -27.33
N SER A 491 -7.17 -15.42 -27.25
CA SER A 491 -7.94 -15.93 -26.13
C SER A 491 -7.14 -15.87 -24.82
N LEU A 492 -7.82 -15.90 -23.66
CA LEU A 492 -7.15 -15.86 -22.37
C LEU A 492 -6.12 -16.98 -22.21
N GLN A 493 -6.47 -18.21 -22.62
CA GLN A 493 -5.55 -19.35 -22.57
C GLN A 493 -4.30 -19.10 -23.44
N SER A 494 -4.47 -18.53 -24.65
CA SER A 494 -3.36 -18.19 -25.52
C SER A 494 -2.46 -17.12 -24.89
N ARG A 495 -3.04 -16.11 -24.26
CA ARG A 495 -2.32 -15.03 -23.58
C ARG A 495 -1.57 -15.53 -22.34
N VAL A 496 -2.18 -16.44 -21.56
CA VAL A 496 -1.49 -17.09 -20.43
C VAL A 496 -0.30 -17.92 -20.91
N ALA A 497 -0.46 -18.69 -21.98
CA ALA A 497 0.60 -19.54 -22.52
C ALA A 497 1.79 -18.76 -23.13
N LYS A 498 1.50 -17.63 -23.81
CA LYS A 498 2.52 -16.83 -24.53
C LYS A 498 3.11 -15.68 -23.72
N GLY A 499 2.46 -15.29 -22.64
CA GLY A 499 2.66 -14.07 -21.88
C GLY A 499 1.47 -13.13 -22.02
N TYR A 500 1.04 -12.56 -20.90
CA TYR A 500 -0.11 -11.68 -20.83
C TYR A 500 0.21 -10.26 -21.31
N LEU A 501 1.45 -9.81 -21.05
CA LEU A 501 2.00 -8.54 -21.51
C LEU A 501 2.90 -8.74 -22.73
N ASN A 502 2.99 -7.70 -23.54
CA ASN A 502 3.90 -7.63 -24.68
C ASN A 502 5.18 -6.88 -24.26
N PRO A 503 6.32 -7.57 -24.05
CA PRO A 503 7.55 -6.91 -23.58
C PRO A 503 8.03 -5.78 -24.49
N ALA A 504 7.82 -5.90 -25.82
CA ALA A 504 8.26 -4.88 -26.78
C ALA A 504 7.53 -3.53 -26.67
N ALA A 505 6.43 -3.47 -25.89
CA ALA A 505 5.68 -2.23 -25.69
C ALA A 505 6.21 -1.39 -24.54
N PHE A 506 7.18 -1.89 -23.78
CA PHE A 506 7.67 -1.24 -22.56
C PHE A 506 9.19 -1.05 -22.60
N THR A 507 9.65 -0.05 -21.87
CA THR A 507 11.06 0.24 -21.67
C THR A 507 11.29 0.75 -20.24
N PRO A 508 12.46 0.51 -19.66
CA PRO A 508 12.85 1.13 -18.40
C PRO A 508 12.79 2.65 -18.46
N ALA A 509 12.40 3.26 -17.36
CA ALA A 509 12.35 4.72 -17.23
C ALA A 509 13.73 5.37 -17.35
N SER A 510 14.74 4.67 -16.89
CA SER A 510 16.15 5.07 -16.97
C SER A 510 16.69 5.28 -18.38
N LEU A 511 16.03 4.70 -19.41
CA LEU A 511 16.40 4.87 -20.81
C LEU A 511 15.71 6.08 -21.47
N LEU A 512 14.89 6.82 -20.76
CA LEU A 512 14.22 8.01 -21.30
C LEU A 512 15.07 9.26 -21.11
N TYR A 513 15.05 10.10 -22.13
CA TYR A 513 15.73 11.39 -22.12
C TYR A 513 14.80 12.53 -21.67
N TYR A 514 15.39 13.54 -21.05
CA TYR A 514 14.67 14.80 -20.87
C TYR A 514 14.33 15.39 -22.25
N PRO A 515 13.08 15.70 -22.52
CA PRO A 515 12.73 16.41 -23.73
C PRO A 515 13.38 17.80 -23.71
N ASN A 516 13.94 18.21 -24.86
CA ASN A 516 14.57 19.51 -25.08
C ASN A 516 15.93 19.76 -24.39
N ILE A 517 16.62 18.71 -23.94
CA ILE A 517 18.00 18.83 -23.47
C ILE A 517 18.93 18.20 -24.52
N SER A 518 19.98 18.93 -24.89
CA SER A 518 20.97 18.42 -25.82
C SER A 518 21.91 17.41 -25.14
N ALA A 519 22.46 16.49 -25.90
CA ALA A 519 23.43 15.50 -25.38
C ALA A 519 24.66 16.14 -24.71
N SER A 520 25.01 17.38 -25.07
CA SER A 520 26.11 18.12 -24.47
C SER A 520 25.78 18.71 -23.10
N GLU A 521 24.50 18.83 -22.74
CA GLU A 521 24.04 19.33 -21.45
C GLU A 521 23.88 18.23 -20.41
N CYS A 522 24.05 16.98 -20.82
CA CYS A 522 23.94 15.82 -19.96
C CYS A 522 25.31 15.17 -19.81
N SER A 523 25.76 14.90 -18.61
CA SER A 523 26.94 14.07 -18.38
C SER A 523 26.62 12.62 -18.62
N ALA A 524 27.55 11.86 -19.21
CA ALA A 524 27.40 10.44 -19.37
C ALA A 524 27.23 9.78 -17.99
N PRO A 525 26.17 8.99 -17.78
CA PRO A 525 26.05 8.22 -16.56
C PRO A 525 27.19 7.20 -16.50
N THR A 526 27.77 7.05 -15.33
CA THR A 526 28.75 5.99 -15.06
C THR A 526 28.06 4.66 -14.75
N GLY A 527 26.75 4.59 -14.93
CA GLY A 527 25.92 3.41 -14.68
C GLY A 527 25.63 2.57 -15.93
N PRO A 528 24.83 1.50 -15.79
CA PRO A 528 24.67 0.45 -16.78
C PRO A 528 23.81 0.81 -17.99
N ASP A 529 23.73 2.08 -18.40
CA ASP A 529 23.11 2.40 -19.68
C ASP A 529 23.98 1.85 -20.82
N PRO A 530 23.58 0.76 -21.48
CA PRO A 530 24.37 0.14 -22.54
C PRO A 530 24.50 1.01 -23.79
N SER A 531 23.75 2.11 -23.88
CA SER A 531 23.78 3.03 -25.03
C SER A 531 24.65 4.27 -24.80
N GLY A 532 25.23 4.43 -23.60
CA GLY A 532 26.07 5.59 -23.27
C GLY A 532 25.30 6.92 -23.21
N ASN A 533 24.01 6.87 -22.97
CA ASN A 533 23.10 7.99 -23.00
C ASN A 533 23.06 8.77 -21.69
N THR A 534 22.72 9.99 -21.73
CA THR A 534 23.31 11.02 -20.94
C THR A 534 22.35 11.78 -20.01
N CYS A 535 21.05 11.68 -20.20
CA CYS A 535 20.05 12.29 -19.31
C CYS A 535 18.82 11.42 -19.20
N VAL A 536 18.56 10.91 -18.05
CA VAL A 536 17.39 10.10 -17.77
C VAL A 536 16.50 10.77 -16.72
N THR A 537 15.20 10.63 -16.86
CA THR A 537 14.25 11.23 -15.93
C THR A 537 14.21 10.51 -14.59
N GLY A 538 14.54 9.21 -14.58
CA GLY A 538 14.36 8.34 -13.43
C GLY A 538 12.89 7.95 -13.19
N PHE A 539 11.92 8.69 -13.75
CA PHE A 539 10.49 8.39 -13.63
C PHE A 539 9.90 7.92 -14.94
N GLY A 540 9.18 6.81 -14.93
CA GLY A 540 8.43 6.34 -16.08
C GLY A 540 7.18 7.16 -16.38
N ASN A 541 6.70 7.04 -17.60
CA ASN A 541 5.50 7.76 -18.05
C ASN A 541 4.20 6.96 -17.92
N LEU A 542 4.28 5.70 -17.47
CA LEU A 542 3.09 4.90 -17.20
C LEU A 542 2.50 5.25 -15.83
N GLY A 543 1.19 5.39 -15.79
CA GLY A 543 0.46 5.59 -14.55
C GLY A 543 0.33 4.30 -13.73
N ARG A 544 0.05 4.45 -12.44
CA ARG A 544 -0.24 3.33 -11.55
C ARG A 544 -1.52 2.60 -11.97
N ASN A 545 -1.48 1.27 -11.98
CA ASN A 545 -2.65 0.40 -12.16
C ASN A 545 -3.43 0.62 -13.46
N ILE A 546 -2.74 0.89 -14.56
CA ILE A 546 -3.37 1.14 -15.86
C ILE A 546 -3.81 -0.12 -16.60
N TYR A 547 -3.28 -1.28 -16.24
CA TYR A 547 -3.67 -2.57 -16.82
C TYR A 547 -4.55 -3.35 -15.84
N ARG A 548 -5.36 -4.26 -16.39
CA ARG A 548 -6.18 -5.18 -15.60
C ARG A 548 -5.83 -6.62 -15.95
N GLY A 549 -5.81 -7.45 -14.91
CA GLY A 549 -5.66 -8.88 -15.04
C GLY A 549 -6.90 -9.58 -15.62
N PRO A 550 -6.82 -10.91 -15.69
CA PRO A 550 -7.92 -11.73 -16.18
C PRO A 550 -9.22 -11.54 -15.38
N ARG A 551 -10.34 -11.74 -16.03
CA ARG A 551 -11.65 -11.82 -15.37
C ARG A 551 -11.74 -13.10 -14.56
N GLU A 552 -12.51 -13.04 -13.49
CA GLU A 552 -12.76 -14.17 -12.60
C GLU A 552 -14.22 -14.59 -12.65
N GLN A 553 -14.46 -15.88 -12.57
CA GLN A 553 -15.80 -16.46 -12.39
C GLN A 553 -15.74 -17.69 -11.51
N ASN A 554 -16.71 -17.82 -10.62
CA ASN A 554 -16.83 -18.97 -9.74
C ASN A 554 -18.30 -19.39 -9.62
N TRP A 555 -18.51 -20.71 -9.52
CA TRP A 555 -19.81 -21.32 -9.36
C TRP A 555 -19.74 -22.35 -8.26
N ASP A 556 -20.30 -22.02 -7.09
CA ASP A 556 -20.43 -22.93 -5.98
C ASP A 556 -21.88 -23.35 -5.87
N THR A 557 -22.13 -24.65 -5.93
CA THR A 557 -23.48 -25.22 -6.03
C THR A 557 -23.66 -26.34 -5.02
N SER A 558 -24.78 -26.33 -4.34
CA SER A 558 -25.18 -27.40 -3.42
C SER A 558 -26.39 -28.15 -3.97
N LEU A 559 -26.33 -29.46 -3.96
CA LEU A 559 -27.47 -30.35 -4.21
C LEU A 559 -28.01 -30.80 -2.86
N ILE A 560 -29.29 -30.55 -2.62
CA ILE A 560 -29.93 -30.79 -1.33
C ILE A 560 -31.07 -31.79 -1.52
N LYS A 561 -31.13 -32.78 -0.64
CA LYS A 561 -32.21 -33.72 -0.57
C LYS A 561 -32.86 -33.69 0.80
N PHE A 562 -34.19 -33.54 0.82
CA PHE A 562 -34.99 -33.59 2.04
C PHE A 562 -35.70 -34.93 2.16
N PHE A 563 -35.52 -35.63 3.28
CA PHE A 563 -36.20 -36.85 3.66
C PHE A 563 -37.15 -36.55 4.82
N LYS A 564 -38.44 -36.54 4.56
CA LYS A 564 -39.45 -36.41 5.62
C LYS A 564 -39.67 -37.74 6.33
N ILE A 565 -39.47 -37.75 7.64
CA ILE A 565 -39.65 -38.90 8.52
C ILE A 565 -40.87 -38.61 9.42
N GLY A 566 -42.06 -39.03 8.97
CA GLY A 566 -43.31 -38.66 9.61
C GLY A 566 -43.66 -37.18 9.40
N GLU A 567 -44.48 -36.64 10.30
CA GLU A 567 -45.01 -35.27 10.18
C GLU A 567 -44.08 -34.21 10.79
N ARG A 568 -43.17 -34.61 11.69
CA ARG A 568 -42.39 -33.69 12.53
C ARG A 568 -40.88 -33.69 12.26
N ASN A 569 -40.37 -34.72 11.64
CA ASN A 569 -38.92 -34.88 11.45
C ASN A 569 -38.53 -34.79 9.98
N GLU A 570 -37.47 -34.08 9.71
CA GLU A 570 -36.87 -34.00 8.38
C GLU A 570 -35.35 -34.22 8.49
N VAL A 571 -34.82 -35.10 7.65
CA VAL A 571 -33.39 -35.29 7.48
C VAL A 571 -32.99 -34.62 6.18
N ARG A 572 -32.00 -33.78 6.25
CA ARG A 572 -31.43 -33.06 5.11
C ARG A 572 -30.06 -33.64 4.78
N PHE A 573 -29.89 -34.06 3.56
CA PHE A 573 -28.61 -34.38 2.97
C PHE A 573 -28.19 -33.23 2.06
N THR A 574 -26.93 -32.80 2.13
CA THR A 574 -26.36 -31.75 1.28
C THR A 574 -25.04 -32.24 0.71
N ALA A 575 -24.88 -32.10 -0.60
CA ALA A 575 -23.62 -32.27 -1.31
C ALA A 575 -23.20 -30.93 -1.90
N ASP A 576 -22.04 -30.44 -1.48
CA ASP A 576 -21.51 -29.16 -1.90
C ASP A 576 -20.42 -29.37 -2.96
N PHE A 577 -20.52 -28.62 -4.05
CA PHE A 577 -19.61 -28.62 -5.17
C PHE A 577 -19.05 -27.21 -5.34
N PHE A 578 -17.75 -27.05 -5.13
CA PHE A 578 -17.05 -25.80 -5.32
C PHE A 578 -16.45 -25.76 -6.72
N ASN A 579 -16.52 -24.58 -7.35
CA ASN A 579 -16.04 -24.40 -8.72
C ASN A 579 -16.51 -25.52 -9.67
N VAL A 580 -17.81 -25.74 -9.70
CA VAL A 580 -18.45 -26.90 -10.35
C VAL A 580 -18.05 -27.11 -11.82
N TRP A 581 -17.63 -26.06 -12.50
CA TRP A 581 -17.15 -26.10 -13.89
C TRP A 581 -15.64 -26.27 -14.02
N ASN A 582 -14.94 -26.45 -12.90
CA ASN A 582 -13.47 -26.54 -12.87
C ASN A 582 -12.79 -25.40 -13.67
N HIS A 583 -13.29 -24.17 -13.49
CA HIS A 583 -12.76 -23.02 -14.21
C HIS A 583 -11.55 -22.45 -13.51
N ALA A 584 -10.42 -22.39 -14.21
CA ALA A 584 -9.22 -21.75 -13.70
C ALA A 584 -9.37 -20.22 -13.71
N ASN A 585 -9.30 -19.59 -12.53
CA ASN A 585 -9.21 -18.15 -12.38
C ASN A 585 -7.74 -17.76 -12.28
N PHE A 586 -7.24 -17.05 -13.27
CA PHE A 586 -5.84 -16.67 -13.34
C PHE A 586 -5.58 -15.40 -12.54
N ALA A 587 -4.46 -15.37 -11.82
CA ALA A 587 -3.96 -14.18 -11.14
C ALA A 587 -3.48 -13.10 -12.12
N ASN A 588 -3.15 -11.93 -11.59
CA ASN A 588 -2.39 -10.95 -12.35
C ASN A 588 -1.02 -11.52 -12.75
N PRO A 589 -0.35 -10.97 -13.78
CA PRO A 589 1.03 -11.30 -14.07
C PRO A 589 1.89 -11.17 -12.81
N ALA A 590 2.69 -12.20 -12.51
CA ALA A 590 3.49 -12.25 -11.29
C ALA A 590 4.67 -11.27 -11.36
N PHE A 591 5.20 -11.04 -12.57
CA PHE A 591 6.33 -10.17 -12.80
C PHE A 591 5.91 -9.07 -13.79
N THR A 592 5.77 -7.86 -13.25
CA THR A 592 5.40 -6.66 -14.01
C THR A 592 6.54 -5.65 -14.11
N ASP A 593 7.71 -6.01 -13.60
CA ASP A 593 8.94 -5.25 -13.70
C ASP A 593 9.62 -5.54 -15.05
N VAL A 594 9.91 -4.50 -15.82
CA VAL A 594 10.49 -4.62 -17.16
C VAL A 594 11.89 -5.23 -17.19
N GLU A 595 12.56 -5.28 -16.05
CA GLU A 595 13.93 -5.78 -15.94
C GLU A 595 14.04 -7.28 -15.63
N VAL A 596 12.94 -7.96 -15.31
CA VAL A 596 12.94 -9.40 -14.97
C VAL A 596 13.07 -10.33 -16.20
N GLY A 597 13.36 -9.78 -17.36
CA GLY A 597 13.68 -10.56 -18.56
C GLY A 597 12.52 -11.44 -19.05
N SER A 598 12.79 -12.73 -19.29
CA SER A 598 11.82 -13.65 -19.90
C SER A 598 10.60 -13.99 -19.05
N ALA A 599 10.59 -13.65 -17.77
CA ALA A 599 9.43 -13.83 -16.87
C ALA A 599 8.43 -12.68 -16.95
N PHE A 600 8.82 -11.54 -17.52
CA PHE A 600 7.98 -10.36 -17.63
C PHE A 600 6.61 -10.66 -18.24
N GLY A 601 5.57 -10.21 -17.57
CA GLY A 601 4.19 -10.28 -18.05
C GLY A 601 3.59 -11.68 -18.11
N LYS A 602 4.24 -12.70 -17.55
CA LYS A 602 3.71 -14.06 -17.49
C LYS A 602 2.83 -14.27 -16.26
N ILE A 603 1.81 -15.12 -16.43
CA ILE A 603 0.94 -15.56 -15.35
C ILE A 603 1.34 -16.96 -14.95
N PHE A 604 1.69 -17.14 -13.68
CA PHE A 604 2.13 -18.44 -13.13
C PHE A 604 1.11 -19.03 -12.16
N ASN A 605 0.23 -18.22 -11.60
CA ASN A 605 -0.67 -18.61 -10.53
C ASN A 605 -2.14 -18.40 -10.90
N SER A 606 -3.02 -19.16 -10.26
CA SER A 606 -4.45 -18.92 -10.23
C SER A 606 -4.85 -18.16 -8.96
N THR A 607 -5.94 -17.40 -9.04
CA THR A 607 -6.61 -16.83 -7.88
C THR A 607 -7.64 -17.83 -7.36
N GLY A 608 -7.60 -18.08 -6.07
CA GLY A 608 -8.55 -18.99 -5.43
C GLY A 608 -8.00 -20.40 -5.21
N THR A 609 -8.54 -21.05 -4.21
CA THR A 609 -8.36 -22.49 -3.98
C THR A 609 -8.92 -23.29 -5.14
N PRO A 610 -8.27 -24.37 -5.51
CA PRO A 610 -8.75 -25.26 -6.55
C PRO A 610 -10.12 -25.82 -6.28
#